data_d9a0134d5419b64ce7b4d59cb4205d53
#
_entry.id   d9a0134d5419b64ce7b4d59cb4205d53
#
_cell.length_a   1.000
_cell.length_b   1.000
_cell.length_c   1.000
_cell.angle_alpha   90.00
_cell.angle_beta   90.00
_cell.angle_gamma   90.00
#
_symmetry.space_group_name_H-M   'P 1'
#
loop_
_entity.id
_entity.type
_entity.pdbx_description
1 polymer ?
#
loop_
_entity_poly.entity_id
_entity_poly.type
_entity_poly.pdbx_seq_one_letter_code
_entity_poly.pdbx_strand_id
1 'polypeptide(L)'
;MTGRQKEANEGWLNIYCAPFDLADQVVRFRNSMGFPIERAQIENDQNFRNWNIEYIEKVHCHIESTGIKYMEFIRQDDLKFWDIEKSRDEFSFFLCNQYFRTKYMHDSIIMVFNKRKATAEEFMDVCPENMWLPLSLIFASNVGAHITQKYSAVLLQTDDSRFIVGDQPVVNTYSTFNMLTPPNDVELYYPITPQKALLLTTDLKYTNGQKLMIEKHKVTYYNMLELKASRELVFAKDRTHFEWYAVM
;
A
#
# COMPACT_ATOMS: atom_id res chain seq x y z
N MET A 1 -9.74 17.12 -10.98
CA MET A 1 -8.51 17.29 -10.18
C MET A 1 -8.13 18.74 -10.18
N THR A 2 -7.92 19.34 -9.01
CA THR A 2 -7.48 20.74 -8.90
C THR A 2 -6.00 20.85 -9.27
N GLY A 3 -5.54 22.01 -9.75
CA GLY A 3 -4.14 22.20 -10.17
C GLY A 3 -3.11 21.83 -9.10
N ARG A 4 -3.43 22.01 -7.80
CA ARG A 4 -2.58 21.61 -6.67
C ARG A 4 -2.39 20.09 -6.55
N GLN A 5 -3.39 19.28 -6.91
CA GLN A 5 -3.25 17.81 -6.93
C GLN A 5 -2.35 17.35 -8.08
N LYS A 6 -2.37 18.10 -9.19
CA LYS A 6 -1.52 17.80 -10.33
C LYS A 6 -0.05 18.13 -10.01
N GLU A 7 0.22 19.28 -9.41
CA GLU A 7 1.58 19.69 -8.99
C GLU A 7 2.14 18.76 -7.88
N ALA A 8 1.32 18.33 -6.94
CA ALA A 8 1.72 17.36 -5.92
C ALA A 8 2.06 16.01 -6.57
N ASN A 9 1.25 15.52 -7.50
CA ASN A 9 1.52 14.27 -8.21
C ASN A 9 2.75 14.38 -9.11
N GLU A 10 2.96 15.49 -9.80
CA GLU A 10 4.17 15.73 -10.61
C GLU A 10 5.42 15.84 -9.73
N GLY A 11 5.32 16.46 -8.56
CA GLY A 11 6.40 16.52 -7.57
C GLY A 11 6.77 15.13 -7.01
N TRP A 12 5.78 14.30 -6.74
CA TRP A 12 5.99 12.92 -6.31
C TRP A 12 6.61 12.06 -7.40
N LEU A 13 6.12 12.13 -8.65
CA LEU A 13 6.75 11.46 -9.79
C LEU A 13 8.20 11.88 -9.96
N ASN A 14 8.51 13.17 -9.83
CA ASN A 14 9.88 13.67 -9.95
C ASN A 14 10.79 13.20 -8.81
N ILE A 15 10.29 13.06 -7.59
CA ILE A 15 11.07 12.51 -6.46
C ILE A 15 11.33 11.02 -6.64
N TYR A 16 10.40 10.26 -7.20
CA TYR A 16 10.52 8.81 -7.38
C TYR A 16 11.06 8.39 -8.76
N CYS A 17 11.01 9.26 -9.76
CA CYS A 17 11.53 9.00 -11.10
C CYS A 17 12.88 9.65 -11.40
N ALA A 18 13.42 10.50 -10.54
CA ALA A 18 14.78 11.04 -10.66
C ALA A 18 15.78 10.14 -9.90
N PRO A 19 16.81 9.76 -10.47
CA PRO A 19 17.15 8.91 -11.58
C PRO A 19 17.28 7.45 -11.16
N PHE A 20 16.20 6.71 -11.13
CA PHE A 20 16.31 5.26 -11.21
C PHE A 20 16.92 4.93 -12.58
N ASP A 21 18.21 4.65 -12.58
CA ASP A 21 18.88 4.20 -13.79
C ASP A 21 18.53 2.71 -14.00
N LEU A 22 17.34 2.49 -14.54
CA LEU A 22 16.85 1.15 -14.83
C LEU A 22 17.79 0.42 -15.78
N ALA A 23 18.47 1.13 -16.69
CA ALA A 23 19.46 0.55 -17.57
C ALA A 23 20.61 -0.06 -16.76
N ASP A 24 21.16 0.66 -15.79
CA ASP A 24 22.20 0.13 -14.90
C ASP A 24 21.72 -1.08 -14.09
N GLN A 25 20.48 -1.05 -13.58
CA GLN A 25 19.94 -2.17 -12.83
C GLN A 25 19.75 -3.41 -13.71
N VAL A 26 19.28 -3.25 -14.94
CA VAL A 26 19.14 -4.35 -15.90
C VAL A 26 20.53 -4.89 -16.27
N VAL A 27 21.54 -4.03 -16.49
CA VAL A 27 22.92 -4.44 -16.72
C VAL A 27 23.44 -5.27 -15.55
N ARG A 28 23.33 -4.77 -14.31
CA ARG A 28 23.79 -5.47 -13.10
C ARG A 28 23.07 -6.81 -12.93
N PHE A 29 21.75 -6.84 -13.07
CA PHE A 29 20.96 -8.07 -12.97
C PHE A 29 21.37 -9.10 -14.05
N ARG A 30 21.46 -8.68 -15.31
CA ARG A 30 21.89 -9.56 -16.41
C ARG A 30 23.29 -10.09 -16.21
N ASN A 31 24.22 -9.25 -15.76
CA ASN A 31 25.57 -9.65 -15.44
C ASN A 31 25.63 -10.68 -14.31
N SER A 32 24.85 -10.48 -13.25
CA SER A 32 24.78 -11.44 -12.14
C SER A 32 24.21 -12.80 -12.54
N MET A 33 23.37 -12.83 -13.60
CA MET A 33 22.79 -14.05 -14.15
C MET A 33 23.69 -14.73 -15.21
N GLY A 34 24.87 -14.18 -15.51
CA GLY A 34 25.76 -14.69 -16.52
C GLY A 34 25.39 -14.36 -17.98
N PHE A 35 24.49 -13.37 -18.17
CA PHE A 35 24.08 -12.88 -19.49
C PHE A 35 24.46 -11.40 -19.66
N PRO A 36 25.76 -11.07 -19.83
CA PRO A 36 26.22 -9.70 -19.91
C PRO A 36 25.53 -8.92 -21.05
N ILE A 37 25.21 -7.68 -20.77
CA ILE A 37 24.63 -6.74 -21.72
C ILE A 37 25.28 -5.37 -21.53
N GLU A 38 25.58 -4.68 -22.62
CA GLU A 38 26.08 -3.31 -22.57
C GLU A 38 24.94 -2.31 -22.29
N ARG A 39 25.19 -1.31 -21.46
CA ARG A 39 24.26 -0.26 -21.16
C ARG A 39 23.67 0.40 -22.42
N ALA A 40 24.52 0.72 -23.39
CA ALA A 40 24.11 1.32 -24.66
C ALA A 40 23.11 0.47 -25.46
N GLN A 41 23.15 -0.84 -25.32
CA GLN A 41 22.18 -1.74 -25.99
C GLN A 41 20.78 -1.58 -25.36
N ILE A 42 20.72 -1.40 -24.07
CA ILE A 42 19.45 -1.16 -23.34
C ILE A 42 18.92 0.24 -23.66
N GLU A 43 19.76 1.27 -23.59
CA GLU A 43 19.36 2.66 -23.82
C GLU A 43 18.91 2.92 -25.25
N ASN A 44 19.44 2.18 -26.23
CA ASN A 44 19.06 2.28 -27.64
C ASN A 44 17.81 1.44 -27.98
N ASP A 45 17.34 0.58 -27.08
CA ASP A 45 16.10 -0.16 -27.29
C ASP A 45 14.89 0.78 -27.12
N GLN A 46 14.16 1.03 -28.20
CA GLN A 46 12.99 1.90 -28.21
C GLN A 46 11.87 1.35 -27.31
N ASN A 47 11.74 0.02 -27.22
CA ASN A 47 10.77 -0.60 -26.34
C ASN A 47 11.13 -0.36 -24.87
N PHE A 48 12.43 -0.39 -24.53
CA PHE A 48 12.90 -0.10 -23.18
C PHE A 48 12.66 1.36 -22.80
N ARG A 49 12.89 2.31 -23.69
CA ARG A 49 12.60 3.74 -23.46
C ARG A 49 11.12 3.98 -23.22
N ASN A 50 10.26 3.43 -24.05
CA ASN A 50 8.82 3.54 -23.91
C ASN A 50 8.33 2.83 -22.63
N TRP A 51 8.94 1.69 -22.31
CA TRP A 51 8.63 0.91 -21.14
C TRP A 51 8.95 1.66 -19.83
N ASN A 52 10.10 2.36 -19.79
CA ASN A 52 10.57 3.03 -18.58
C ASN A 52 9.68 4.23 -18.16
N ILE A 53 9.14 4.96 -19.13
CA ILE A 53 8.36 6.18 -18.84
C ILE A 53 6.90 5.87 -18.56
N GLU A 54 6.29 4.94 -19.28
CA GLU A 54 4.85 4.72 -19.26
C GLU A 54 4.43 3.44 -18.52
N TYR A 55 5.34 2.48 -18.38
CA TYR A 55 4.99 1.14 -17.92
C TYR A 55 4.51 1.14 -16.46
N ILE A 56 5.22 1.81 -15.61
CA ILE A 56 4.90 1.86 -14.17
C ILE A 56 3.54 2.53 -13.95
N GLU A 57 3.29 3.62 -14.67
CA GLU A 57 2.01 4.31 -14.62
C GLU A 57 0.88 3.44 -15.17
N LYS A 58 1.11 2.73 -16.27
CA LYS A 58 0.16 1.75 -16.81
C LYS A 58 -0.13 0.59 -15.85
N VAL A 59 0.91 0.10 -15.15
CA VAL A 59 0.74 -0.94 -14.11
C VAL A 59 -0.13 -0.42 -12.97
N HIS A 60 0.14 0.78 -12.45
CA HIS A 60 -0.69 1.37 -11.39
C HIS A 60 -2.12 1.63 -11.85
N CYS A 61 -2.32 2.19 -13.03
CA CYS A 61 -3.65 2.37 -13.61
C CYS A 61 -4.41 1.04 -13.73
N HIS A 62 -3.73 -0.02 -14.14
CA HIS A 62 -4.33 -1.36 -14.21
C HIS A 62 -4.71 -1.90 -12.84
N ILE A 63 -3.82 -1.79 -11.85
CA ILE A 63 -4.09 -2.21 -10.47
C ILE A 63 -5.28 -1.43 -9.89
N GLU A 64 -5.31 -0.13 -10.06
CA GLU A 64 -6.39 0.72 -9.56
C GLU A 64 -7.72 0.43 -10.25
N SER A 65 -7.74 0.32 -11.57
CA SER A 65 -8.95 0.00 -12.31
C SER A 65 -9.53 -1.37 -11.92
N THR A 66 -8.65 -2.33 -11.66
CA THR A 66 -9.03 -3.65 -11.15
C THR A 66 -9.59 -3.58 -9.73
N GLY A 67 -8.97 -2.77 -8.86
CA GLY A 67 -9.40 -2.61 -7.47
C GLY A 67 -10.73 -1.89 -7.30
N ILE A 68 -11.00 -0.88 -8.13
CA ILE A 68 -12.23 -0.05 -8.04
C ILE A 68 -13.50 -0.90 -8.08
N LYS A 69 -13.57 -1.92 -8.93
CA LYS A 69 -14.74 -2.81 -9.02
C LYS A 69 -15.05 -3.50 -7.70
N TYR A 70 -14.03 -3.92 -6.96
CA TYR A 70 -14.20 -4.58 -5.65
C TYR A 70 -14.59 -3.60 -4.56
N MET A 71 -14.06 -2.38 -4.63
CA MET A 71 -14.48 -1.30 -3.73
C MET A 71 -15.97 -1.00 -3.87
N GLU A 72 -16.51 -1.08 -5.10
CA GLU A 72 -17.94 -0.90 -5.33
C GLU A 72 -18.77 -2.04 -4.74
N PHE A 73 -18.34 -3.30 -4.85
CA PHE A 73 -19.00 -4.42 -4.18
C PHE A 73 -19.02 -4.24 -2.65
N ILE A 74 -17.89 -3.82 -2.06
CA ILE A 74 -17.82 -3.57 -0.60
C ILE A 74 -18.77 -2.44 -0.19
N ARG A 75 -18.88 -1.36 -0.97
CA ARG A 75 -19.84 -0.28 -0.72
C ARG A 75 -21.29 -0.77 -0.71
N GLN A 76 -21.60 -1.77 -1.54
CA GLN A 76 -22.90 -2.44 -1.64
C GLN A 76 -23.06 -3.59 -0.64
N ASP A 77 -22.15 -3.73 0.34
CA ASP A 77 -22.14 -4.80 1.35
C ASP A 77 -21.97 -6.21 0.75
N ASP A 78 -21.36 -6.33 -0.42
CA ASP A 78 -21.11 -7.61 -1.08
C ASP A 78 -19.63 -7.98 -1.00
N LEU A 79 -19.33 -9.02 -0.20
CA LEU A 79 -18.00 -9.60 -0.07
C LEU A 79 -17.84 -10.95 -0.80
N LYS A 80 -18.85 -11.39 -1.59
CA LYS A 80 -18.80 -12.70 -2.27
C LYS A 80 -17.65 -12.84 -3.25
N PHE A 81 -17.09 -11.73 -3.75
CA PHE A 81 -15.90 -11.78 -4.58
C PHE A 81 -14.70 -12.40 -3.85
N TRP A 82 -14.67 -12.35 -2.52
CA TRP A 82 -13.61 -12.92 -1.72
C TRP A 82 -13.60 -14.46 -1.72
N ASP A 83 -14.72 -15.10 -2.02
CA ASP A 83 -14.83 -16.55 -2.18
C ASP A 83 -14.25 -17.05 -3.51
N ILE A 84 -14.06 -16.15 -4.49
CA ILE A 84 -13.53 -16.45 -5.81
C ILE A 84 -12.01 -16.19 -5.81
N GLU A 85 -11.21 -17.24 -5.97
CA GLU A 85 -9.75 -17.18 -5.89
C GLU A 85 -9.15 -16.04 -6.72
N LYS A 86 -9.46 -15.98 -8.01
CA LYS A 86 -8.97 -14.90 -8.89
C LYS A 86 -9.34 -13.50 -8.40
N SER A 87 -10.55 -13.31 -7.92
CA SER A 87 -11.01 -12.00 -7.43
C SER A 87 -10.33 -11.61 -6.13
N ARG A 88 -10.11 -12.60 -5.26
CA ARG A 88 -9.37 -12.46 -4.00
C ARG A 88 -7.91 -12.08 -4.26
N ASP A 89 -7.25 -12.72 -5.24
CA ASP A 89 -5.88 -12.41 -5.64
C ASP A 89 -5.76 -10.97 -6.18
N GLU A 90 -6.64 -10.61 -7.11
CA GLU A 90 -6.65 -9.27 -7.71
C GLU A 90 -6.87 -8.18 -6.65
N PHE A 91 -7.83 -8.39 -5.74
CA PHE A 91 -8.11 -7.41 -4.70
C PHE A 91 -7.04 -7.35 -3.62
N SER A 92 -6.47 -8.49 -3.22
CA SER A 92 -5.35 -8.54 -2.26
C SER A 92 -4.13 -7.81 -2.80
N PHE A 93 -3.82 -7.99 -4.07
CA PHE A 93 -2.73 -7.25 -4.70
C PHE A 93 -3.00 -5.75 -4.74
N PHE A 94 -4.20 -5.34 -5.14
CA PHE A 94 -4.62 -3.93 -5.08
C PHE A 94 -4.47 -3.35 -3.67
N LEU A 95 -5.01 -4.03 -2.65
CA LEU A 95 -4.99 -3.55 -1.27
C LEU A 95 -3.55 -3.45 -0.73
N CYS A 96 -2.72 -4.45 -0.98
CA CYS A 96 -1.32 -4.43 -0.59
C CYS A 96 -0.54 -3.35 -1.33
N ASN A 97 -0.87 -3.08 -2.60
CA ASN A 97 -0.26 -1.96 -3.32
C ASN A 97 -0.66 -0.60 -2.69
N GLN A 98 -1.93 -0.43 -2.26
CA GLN A 98 -2.33 0.76 -1.50
C GLN A 98 -1.57 0.89 -0.16
N TYR A 99 -1.25 -0.23 0.50
CA TYR A 99 -0.48 -0.25 1.73
C TYR A 99 0.99 0.14 1.52
N PHE A 100 1.65 -0.51 0.54
CA PHE A 100 3.10 -0.35 0.37
C PHE A 100 3.51 0.92 -0.38
N ARG A 101 2.69 1.50 -1.25
CA ARG A 101 3.06 2.67 -2.07
C ARG A 101 3.07 4.01 -1.33
N THR A 102 2.79 4.04 -0.05
CA THR A 102 2.65 5.25 0.74
C THR A 102 3.99 5.78 1.24
N LYS A 103 4.00 7.07 1.60
CA LYS A 103 5.17 7.72 2.20
C LYS A 103 5.57 7.06 3.52
N TYR A 104 4.58 6.66 4.34
CA TYR A 104 4.84 5.96 5.60
C TYR A 104 5.64 4.67 5.39
N MET A 105 5.24 3.83 4.43
CA MET A 105 5.92 2.57 4.13
C MET A 105 7.27 2.80 3.47
N HIS A 106 7.37 3.77 2.56
CA HIS A 106 8.64 4.19 1.98
C HIS A 106 9.65 4.55 3.07
N ASP A 107 9.32 5.52 3.92
CA ASP A 107 10.22 6.00 4.97
C ASP A 107 10.60 4.88 5.96
N SER A 108 9.63 4.00 6.30
CA SER A 108 9.87 2.87 7.19
C SER A 108 10.87 1.87 6.58
N ILE A 109 10.72 1.54 5.32
CA ILE A 109 11.59 0.57 4.62
C ILE A 109 12.98 1.17 4.41
N ILE A 110 13.08 2.42 3.96
CA ILE A 110 14.37 3.11 3.81
C ILE A 110 15.11 3.18 5.14
N MET A 111 14.42 3.47 6.24
CA MET A 111 15.03 3.50 7.56
C MET A 111 15.59 2.13 7.99
N VAL A 112 14.87 1.04 7.73
CA VAL A 112 15.35 -0.33 8.00
C VAL A 112 16.56 -0.67 7.14
N PHE A 113 16.56 -0.32 5.86
CA PHE A 113 17.70 -0.53 4.96
C PHE A 113 18.92 0.25 5.43
N ASN A 114 18.78 1.54 5.76
CA ASN A 114 19.87 2.36 6.23
C ASN A 114 20.49 1.83 7.53
N LYS A 115 19.66 1.31 8.45
CA LYS A 115 20.15 0.66 9.67
C LYS A 115 20.95 -0.60 9.36
N ARG A 116 20.52 -1.42 8.40
CA ARG A 116 21.23 -2.64 7.98
C ARG A 116 22.52 -2.33 7.24
N LYS A 117 22.53 -1.28 6.40
CA LYS A 117 23.74 -0.83 5.70
C LYS A 117 24.87 -0.47 6.65
N ALA A 118 24.56 0.09 7.82
CA ALA A 118 25.55 0.38 8.86
C ALA A 118 26.16 -0.87 9.51
N THR A 119 25.57 -2.06 9.29
CA THR A 119 25.97 -3.33 9.93
C THR A 119 26.45 -4.41 8.96
N ALA A 120 26.28 -4.22 7.62
CA ALA A 120 26.62 -5.22 6.60
C ALA A 120 27.24 -4.56 5.37
N GLU A 121 28.55 -4.69 5.24
CA GLU A 121 29.34 -4.07 4.14
C GLU A 121 29.04 -4.62 2.73
N GLU A 122 28.40 -5.78 2.59
CA GLU A 122 28.34 -6.51 1.31
C GLU A 122 27.04 -6.39 0.49
N PHE A 123 25.98 -5.79 1.01
CA PHE A 123 24.66 -5.95 0.34
C PHE A 123 24.11 -4.70 -0.37
N MET A 124 24.82 -3.55 -0.43
CA MET A 124 24.12 -2.29 -0.60
C MET A 124 24.79 -1.25 -1.50
N ASP A 125 25.15 -1.64 -2.70
CA ASP A 125 25.33 -0.67 -3.83
C ASP A 125 23.99 -0.29 -4.51
N VAL A 126 22.88 -0.86 -4.05
CA VAL A 126 21.53 -0.55 -4.56
C VAL A 126 20.93 0.52 -3.68
N CYS A 127 20.71 1.73 -4.22
CA CYS A 127 20.01 2.78 -3.50
C CYS A 127 18.52 2.40 -3.39
N PRO A 128 18.00 2.10 -2.18
CA PRO A 128 16.60 1.70 -2.03
C PRO A 128 15.61 2.79 -2.45
N GLU A 129 16.02 4.04 -2.36
CA GLU A 129 15.20 5.19 -2.76
C GLU A 129 14.83 5.12 -4.25
N ASN A 130 15.78 4.74 -5.10
CA ASN A 130 15.56 4.61 -6.54
C ASN A 130 14.82 3.32 -6.93
N MET A 131 14.75 2.35 -6.01
CA MET A 131 14.06 1.09 -6.22
C MET A 131 12.70 0.99 -5.54
N TRP A 132 12.26 2.07 -4.89
CA TRP A 132 11.03 2.04 -4.08
C TRP A 132 9.83 1.48 -4.84
N LEU A 133 9.59 1.97 -6.05
CA LEU A 133 8.41 1.59 -6.81
C LEU A 133 8.38 0.11 -7.20
N PRO A 134 9.44 -0.49 -7.79
CA PRO A 134 9.47 -1.94 -7.99
C PRO A 134 9.45 -2.72 -6.68
N LEU A 135 10.10 -2.25 -5.63
CA LEU A 135 10.07 -2.92 -4.32
C LEU A 135 8.67 -2.93 -3.71
N SER A 136 7.94 -1.83 -3.80
CA SER A 136 6.55 -1.77 -3.29
C SER A 136 5.65 -2.78 -4.01
N LEU A 137 5.81 -2.97 -5.32
CA LEU A 137 5.08 -3.98 -6.09
C LEU A 137 5.47 -5.42 -5.69
N ILE A 138 6.75 -5.68 -5.44
CA ILE A 138 7.24 -6.99 -4.97
C ILE A 138 6.67 -7.29 -3.57
N PHE A 139 6.72 -6.33 -2.65
CA PHE A 139 6.15 -6.51 -1.32
C PHE A 139 4.63 -6.69 -1.38
N ALA A 140 3.94 -5.89 -2.21
CA ALA A 140 2.49 -6.03 -2.41
C ALA A 140 2.11 -7.41 -2.95
N SER A 141 2.89 -7.94 -3.91
CA SER A 141 2.67 -9.28 -4.46
C SER A 141 2.88 -10.37 -3.40
N ASN A 142 3.99 -10.32 -2.66
CA ASN A 142 4.31 -11.34 -1.66
C ASN A 142 3.31 -11.35 -0.50
N VAL A 143 2.97 -10.19 0.05
CA VAL A 143 2.00 -10.08 1.15
C VAL A 143 0.60 -10.39 0.64
N GLY A 144 0.23 -9.93 -0.56
CA GLY A 144 -1.04 -10.24 -1.20
C GLY A 144 -1.24 -11.75 -1.36
N ALA A 145 -0.24 -12.47 -1.88
CA ALA A 145 -0.27 -13.93 -2.02
C ALA A 145 -0.42 -14.66 -0.67
N HIS A 146 0.13 -14.12 0.42
CA HIS A 146 -0.06 -14.66 1.75
C HIS A 146 -1.50 -14.43 2.26
N ILE A 147 -2.04 -13.25 2.05
CA ILE A 147 -3.40 -12.87 2.46
C ILE A 147 -4.44 -13.76 1.78
N THR A 148 -4.29 -14.03 0.49
CA THR A 148 -5.26 -14.84 -0.26
C THR A 148 -5.43 -16.26 0.27
N GLN A 149 -4.45 -16.79 0.99
CA GLN A 149 -4.46 -18.18 1.47
C GLN A 149 -5.18 -18.37 2.80
N LYS A 150 -5.21 -17.37 3.68
CA LYS A 150 -5.53 -17.56 5.08
C LYS A 150 -6.52 -16.57 5.68
N TYR A 151 -6.78 -15.44 5.00
CA TYR A 151 -7.51 -14.33 5.61
C TYR A 151 -9.00 -14.39 5.30
N SER A 152 -9.80 -14.05 6.29
CA SER A 152 -11.23 -13.74 6.13
C SER A 152 -11.41 -12.26 5.87
N ALA A 153 -12.34 -11.93 4.98
CA ALA A 153 -12.80 -10.57 4.75
C ALA A 153 -14.02 -10.28 5.62
N VAL A 154 -13.94 -9.24 6.45
CA VAL A 154 -15.00 -8.82 7.37
C VAL A 154 -15.38 -7.38 7.09
N LEU A 155 -16.66 -7.10 6.93
CA LEU A 155 -17.18 -5.74 6.78
C LEU A 155 -17.57 -5.17 8.14
N LEU A 156 -16.79 -4.19 8.60
CA LEU A 156 -17.11 -3.41 9.78
C LEU A 156 -18.08 -2.29 9.40
N GLN A 157 -19.16 -2.14 10.18
CA GLN A 157 -20.19 -1.12 9.95
C GLN A 157 -20.45 -0.33 11.21
N THR A 158 -20.88 0.92 11.07
CA THR A 158 -21.28 1.79 12.18
C THR A 158 -22.40 2.74 11.77
N ASP A 159 -23.34 3.00 12.66
CA ASP A 159 -24.45 3.94 12.42
C ASP A 159 -24.11 5.36 12.89
N ASP A 160 -23.66 5.50 14.13
CA ASP A 160 -23.53 6.77 14.83
C ASP A 160 -22.12 7.38 14.79
N SER A 161 -21.12 6.58 14.42
CA SER A 161 -19.73 7.01 14.35
C SER A 161 -19.26 7.18 12.92
N ARG A 162 -18.05 7.67 12.73
CA ARG A 162 -17.49 7.85 11.39
C ARG A 162 -16.05 7.40 11.36
N PHE A 163 -15.73 6.59 10.38
CA PHE A 163 -14.35 6.28 10.04
C PHE A 163 -13.70 7.47 9.34
N ILE A 164 -12.43 7.68 9.64
CA ILE A 164 -11.54 8.61 8.95
C ILE A 164 -10.54 7.83 8.12
N VAL A 165 -9.89 8.48 7.18
CA VAL A 165 -8.84 7.87 6.35
C VAL A 165 -7.64 8.81 6.28
N GLY A 166 -6.45 8.25 6.38
CA GLY A 166 -5.19 8.98 6.25
C GLY A 166 -4.56 8.87 4.86
N ASP A 167 -3.41 9.52 4.68
CA ASP A 167 -2.53 9.32 3.54
C ASP A 167 -1.84 7.94 3.56
N GLN A 168 -2.00 7.19 4.65
CA GLN A 168 -1.80 5.74 4.76
C GLN A 168 -3.18 5.06 4.84
N PRO A 169 -3.90 4.83 3.71
CA PRO A 169 -5.31 4.43 3.74
C PRO A 169 -5.53 2.99 4.17
N VAL A 170 -4.52 2.15 4.11
CA VAL A 170 -4.55 0.77 4.62
C VAL A 170 -3.60 0.68 5.80
N VAL A 171 -4.08 0.20 6.93
CA VAL A 171 -3.28 0.12 8.16
C VAL A 171 -3.18 -1.32 8.64
N ASN A 172 -1.97 -1.76 8.97
CA ASN A 172 -1.79 -3.02 9.71
C ASN A 172 -2.07 -2.77 11.20
N THR A 173 -3.10 -3.41 11.76
CA THR A 173 -3.52 -3.22 13.16
C THR A 173 -2.48 -3.70 14.17
N TYR A 174 -1.56 -4.58 13.76
CA TYR A 174 -0.42 -5.03 14.57
C TYR A 174 0.79 -4.09 14.48
N SER A 175 0.69 -2.98 13.73
CA SER A 175 1.78 -2.02 13.65
C SER A 175 2.05 -1.39 15.01
N THR A 176 3.32 -1.36 15.40
CA THR A 176 3.78 -0.62 16.59
C THR A 176 3.92 0.88 16.31
N PHE A 177 3.81 1.28 15.04
CA PHE A 177 4.12 2.63 14.53
C PHE A 177 5.55 3.08 14.79
N ASN A 178 6.41 2.16 15.21
CA ASN A 178 7.85 2.34 15.23
C ASN A 178 8.44 1.80 13.92
N MET A 179 8.93 2.69 13.08
CA MET A 179 9.46 2.36 11.75
C MET A 179 10.57 1.30 11.75
N LEU A 180 11.29 1.13 12.87
CA LEU A 180 12.39 0.17 13.00
C LEU A 180 11.94 -1.20 13.52
N THR A 181 10.70 -1.32 13.96
CA THR A 181 10.17 -2.56 14.54
C THR A 181 9.10 -3.12 13.61
N PRO A 182 9.38 -4.23 12.91
CA PRO A 182 8.37 -4.86 12.06
C PRO A 182 7.19 -5.33 12.93
N PRO A 183 5.97 -5.32 12.39
CA PRO A 183 4.81 -5.88 13.06
C PRO A 183 5.00 -7.39 13.26
N ASN A 184 4.46 -7.93 14.36
CA ASN A 184 4.53 -9.36 14.65
C ASN A 184 3.59 -10.21 13.79
N ASP A 185 2.55 -9.58 13.24
CA ASP A 185 1.54 -10.21 12.39
C ASP A 185 0.95 -9.19 11.42
N VAL A 186 0.07 -9.65 10.54
CA VAL A 186 -0.62 -8.82 9.55
C VAL A 186 -2.12 -8.96 9.75
N GLU A 187 -2.78 -7.85 9.99
CA GLU A 187 -4.22 -7.68 9.91
C GLU A 187 -4.49 -6.33 9.28
N LEU A 188 -5.08 -6.32 8.09
CA LEU A 188 -5.23 -5.09 7.31
C LEU A 188 -6.62 -4.49 7.53
N TYR A 189 -6.63 -3.26 8.00
CA TYR A 189 -7.80 -2.41 8.13
C TYR A 189 -7.82 -1.38 7.00
N TYR A 190 -8.99 -1.19 6.37
CA TYR A 190 -9.18 -0.24 5.28
C TYR A 190 -10.53 0.47 5.36
N PRO A 191 -10.61 1.75 5.71
CA PRO A 191 -11.86 2.52 5.69
C PRO A 191 -12.32 2.76 4.24
N ILE A 192 -13.56 2.40 3.94
CA ILE A 192 -14.14 2.45 2.59
C ILE A 192 -15.08 3.64 2.43
N THR A 193 -15.88 3.86 3.46
CA THR A 193 -16.80 5.00 3.59
C THR A 193 -16.80 5.48 5.04
N PRO A 194 -17.41 6.62 5.34
CA PRO A 194 -17.53 7.04 6.74
C PRO A 194 -18.24 6.03 7.67
N GLN A 195 -19.03 5.10 7.12
CA GLN A 195 -19.76 4.10 7.89
C GLN A 195 -19.27 2.68 7.68
N LYS A 196 -18.34 2.43 6.76
CA LYS A 196 -17.91 1.07 6.40
C LYS A 196 -16.40 0.98 6.31
N ALA A 197 -15.85 -0.08 6.86
CA ALA A 197 -14.44 -0.42 6.71
C ALA A 197 -14.28 -1.92 6.46
N LEU A 198 -13.26 -2.30 5.72
CA LEU A 198 -12.87 -3.69 5.51
C LEU A 198 -11.79 -4.06 6.54
N LEU A 199 -11.91 -5.26 7.08
CA LEU A 199 -10.88 -5.90 7.89
C LEU A 199 -10.51 -7.24 7.24
N LEU A 200 -9.24 -7.41 6.89
CA LEU A 200 -8.68 -8.70 6.48
C LEU A 200 -7.91 -9.29 7.66
N THR A 201 -8.36 -10.43 8.18
CA THR A 201 -7.86 -11.01 9.42
C THR A 201 -7.76 -12.52 9.38
N THR A 202 -6.83 -13.08 10.15
CA THR A 202 -6.71 -14.51 10.43
C THR A 202 -7.38 -14.92 11.75
N ASP A 203 -7.97 -13.99 12.48
CA ASP A 203 -8.63 -14.26 13.76
C ASP A 203 -9.86 -15.15 13.55
N LEU A 204 -9.81 -16.37 14.07
CA LEU A 204 -10.83 -17.40 13.90
C LEU A 204 -12.20 -17.06 14.49
N LYS A 205 -12.30 -16.00 15.30
CA LYS A 205 -13.60 -15.53 15.77
C LYS A 205 -14.46 -14.91 14.67
N TYR A 206 -13.84 -14.54 13.53
CA TYR A 206 -14.52 -13.98 12.38
C TYR A 206 -14.67 -15.01 11.26
N THR A 207 -15.79 -14.95 10.57
CA THR A 207 -16.04 -15.75 9.38
C THR A 207 -15.96 -14.91 8.12
N ASN A 208 -15.54 -15.54 7.02
CA ASN A 208 -15.48 -14.85 5.74
C ASN A 208 -16.85 -14.30 5.32
N GLY A 209 -16.87 -13.07 4.80
CA GLY A 209 -18.10 -12.38 4.40
C GLY A 209 -18.93 -11.83 5.57
N GLN A 210 -18.47 -11.96 6.82
CA GLN A 210 -19.18 -11.46 7.99
C GLN A 210 -19.37 -9.94 7.93
N LYS A 211 -20.57 -9.48 8.25
CA LYS A 211 -20.88 -8.07 8.48
C LYS A 211 -21.03 -7.85 9.98
N LEU A 212 -20.28 -6.90 10.50
CA LEU A 212 -20.22 -6.66 11.93
C LEU A 212 -20.52 -5.20 12.25
N MET A 213 -21.62 -4.97 12.96
CA MET A 213 -21.91 -3.67 13.54
C MET A 213 -20.98 -3.45 14.73
N ILE A 214 -20.19 -2.37 14.71
CA ILE A 214 -19.24 -2.06 15.77
C ILE A 214 -19.61 -0.78 16.52
N GLU A 215 -19.31 -0.78 17.81
CA GLU A 215 -19.58 0.34 18.70
C GLU A 215 -18.57 1.48 18.54
N LYS A 216 -18.94 2.67 18.99
CA LYS A 216 -18.15 3.90 18.92
C LYS A 216 -16.71 3.72 19.43
N HIS A 217 -16.49 2.99 20.52
CA HIS A 217 -15.13 2.79 21.05
C HIS A 217 -14.22 2.01 20.08
N LYS A 218 -14.77 1.08 19.31
CA LYS A 218 -14.04 0.35 18.26
C LYS A 218 -13.73 1.25 17.06
N VAL A 219 -14.68 2.10 16.65
CA VAL A 219 -14.43 3.10 15.61
C VAL A 219 -13.32 4.06 16.05
N THR A 220 -13.35 4.52 17.29
CA THR A 220 -12.30 5.35 17.87
C THR A 220 -10.93 4.65 17.82
N TYR A 221 -10.88 3.36 18.17
CA TYR A 221 -9.65 2.58 18.08
C TYR A 221 -9.09 2.57 16.66
N TYR A 222 -9.89 2.25 15.65
CA TYR A 222 -9.43 2.22 14.25
C TYR A 222 -9.01 3.61 13.74
N ASN A 223 -9.76 4.64 14.11
CA ASN A 223 -9.40 6.02 13.76
C ASN A 223 -8.07 6.45 14.39
N MET A 224 -7.75 5.99 15.59
CA MET A 224 -6.44 6.23 16.21
C MET A 224 -5.30 5.52 15.47
N LEU A 225 -5.56 4.35 14.88
CA LEU A 225 -4.56 3.69 14.02
C LEU A 225 -4.31 4.49 12.75
N GLU A 226 -5.36 5.00 12.10
CA GLU A 226 -5.25 5.89 10.93
C GLU A 226 -4.44 7.15 11.24
N LEU A 227 -4.73 7.82 12.37
CA LEU A 227 -3.99 9.01 12.81
C LEU A 227 -2.50 8.72 13.04
N LYS A 228 -2.18 7.57 13.65
CA LYS A 228 -0.78 7.18 13.91
C LYS A 228 -0.02 6.80 12.64
N ALA A 229 -0.71 6.22 11.66
CA ALA A 229 -0.14 5.83 10.39
C ALA A 229 0.04 7.02 9.43
N SER A 230 -0.83 8.03 9.54
CA SER A 230 -0.80 9.20 8.67
C SER A 230 0.43 10.07 8.88
N ARG A 231 0.96 10.62 7.79
CA ARG A 231 2.14 11.50 7.80
C ARG A 231 1.79 12.97 7.63
N GLU A 232 0.91 13.27 6.71
CA GLU A 232 0.63 14.64 6.29
C GLU A 232 -0.86 14.96 6.30
N LEU A 233 -1.70 14.01 5.89
CA LEU A 233 -3.10 14.27 5.63
C LEU A 233 -4.02 13.23 6.28
N VAL A 234 -5.11 13.72 6.86
CA VAL A 234 -6.23 12.90 7.31
C VAL A 234 -7.51 13.49 6.78
N PHE A 235 -8.41 12.65 6.32
CA PHE A 235 -9.69 13.01 5.73
C PHE A 235 -10.83 12.49 6.57
N ALA A 236 -11.82 13.33 6.80
CA ALA A 236 -13.08 12.96 7.43
C ALA A 236 -14.26 13.56 6.65
N LYS A 237 -15.47 13.06 6.91
CA LYS A 237 -16.68 13.57 6.28
C LYS A 237 -16.93 15.05 6.61
N ASP A 238 -16.66 15.46 7.86
CA ASP A 238 -16.77 16.83 8.31
C ASP A 238 -15.79 17.11 9.48
N ARG A 239 -15.65 18.39 9.83
CA ARG A 239 -14.68 18.86 10.83
C ARG A 239 -14.96 18.34 12.23
N THR A 240 -16.20 18.09 12.58
CA THR A 240 -16.60 17.67 13.95
C THR A 240 -16.01 16.32 14.33
N HIS A 241 -15.67 15.49 13.32
CA HIS A 241 -15.01 14.19 13.55
C HIS A 241 -13.59 14.32 14.07
N PHE A 242 -12.92 15.48 13.87
CA PHE A 242 -11.57 15.74 14.39
C PHE A 242 -11.56 16.33 15.80
N GLU A 243 -12.64 16.96 16.24
CA GLU A 243 -12.70 17.63 17.55
C GLU A 243 -12.44 16.67 18.72
N TRP A 244 -12.81 15.40 18.56
CA TRP A 244 -12.56 14.35 19.55
C TRP A 244 -11.08 13.96 19.67
N TYR A 245 -10.28 14.19 18.65
CA TYR A 245 -8.86 13.82 18.61
C TYR A 245 -7.93 15.00 18.89
N ALA A 246 -8.42 16.23 18.82
CA ALA A 246 -7.66 17.45 19.10
C ALA A 246 -7.38 17.66 20.60
N VAL A 247 -8.02 16.86 21.47
CA VAL A 247 -7.95 16.96 22.95
C VAL A 247 -7.08 15.84 23.54
N MET A 248 -6.60 14.89 22.73
CA MET A 248 -5.67 13.83 23.14
C MET A 248 -4.23 14.15 22.73
#